data_ae956d1babedf5d7b9cc854b5e73bd83
#
_entry.id   ae956d1babedf5d7b9cc854b5e73bd83
#
_cell.length_a   1.000
_cell.length_b   1.000
_cell.length_c   1.000
_cell.angle_alpha   90.00
_cell.angle_beta   90.00
_cell.angle_gamma   90.00
#
_symmetry.space_group_name_H-M   'P 1'
#
loop_
_entity.id
_entity.type
_entity.pdbx_description
1 polymer ?
#
loop_
_entity_poly.entity_id
_entity_poly.type
_entity_poly.pdbx_seq_one_letter_code
_entity_poly.pdbx_strand_id
1 'polypeptide(L)'
;MAAEIPGNIDKLIDAQLSRIRDIEKALWADEPSASLLEPYHTAFQEMERLIALKGDDDRHKFVIVIPVADRPQHLKSCLDSLLHLCRSFGYGGFSNHCYQKVSVIIADDSKDPDNIIRNKAIANDCDAQGIATCYFGLSEQLDQMDTLTASQNQALSRILGDTDRNAFYHKGPSIMRNIAYLKLNAIRCDAEKTLFYFIDSDQEFQVKVSTAAGDRNLYATNYFYYLDRIFSKTGASTCILTGKVVGDPPVSPSVMASNFLEDVLCFLQQIAAYDPSHPCQFHGTRQRVDDEASYHDMAVLFGFEPAQEAVQYHCSIVGEHDNSRCFSHFSSKLNRFFYGEHPTRKTYYRHEDILASVRPARTIYTGNYIFKPEGLQYFIPFATLKLRMAGPVLGRLLKSEIGDGFVSANLPMLHKRTVRTTGQSEFRPGIAADIATIDLSGEFERQFYGDVMLFTIEKLTGMGYPSKILSHEAIVEALESTHETLWQQYNQKRLVIREKWDFLKTLLQDQKNGWGSPAHAEAAHNFQVFMDNIEHNFGDNSACYDLINSCSNQAKRHAEIVAAIALYTEDGKAWSEMLARSGT
;
A
#
# COMPACT_ATOMS: atom_id res chain seq x y z
N MET A 1 -27.10 -33.36 31.30
CA MET A 1 -27.01 -33.65 29.85
C MET A 1 -25.87 -32.82 29.24
N ALA A 2 -24.62 -33.21 29.51
CA ALA A 2 -23.43 -32.50 28.96
C ALA A 2 -22.26 -33.46 28.92
N ALA A 3 -22.31 -34.51 28.09
CA ALA A 3 -21.19 -35.46 28.01
C ALA A 3 -21.02 -36.22 26.66
N GLU A 4 -21.66 -35.79 25.57
CA GLU A 4 -21.50 -36.52 24.27
C GLU A 4 -21.13 -35.62 23.07
N ILE A 5 -20.46 -34.49 23.27
CA ILE A 5 -20.31 -33.51 22.20
C ILE A 5 -18.93 -33.46 21.51
N PRO A 6 -17.75 -33.87 22.05
CA PRO A 6 -16.47 -33.57 21.41
C PRO A 6 -16.26 -34.19 20.01
N GLY A 7 -16.59 -35.47 19.81
CA GLY A 7 -16.33 -36.15 18.53
C GLY A 7 -17.29 -35.80 17.40
N ASN A 8 -18.40 -35.12 17.69
CA ASN A 8 -19.36 -34.68 16.68
C ASN A 8 -19.06 -33.27 16.18
N ILE A 9 -18.50 -32.38 17.04
CA ILE A 9 -18.20 -31.00 16.67
C ILE A 9 -17.08 -30.92 15.63
N ASP A 10 -16.00 -31.69 15.78
CA ASP A 10 -14.91 -31.70 14.79
C ASP A 10 -15.41 -32.11 13.41
N LYS A 11 -16.27 -33.14 13.32
CA LYS A 11 -16.89 -33.54 12.06
C LYS A 11 -17.78 -32.44 11.46
N LEU A 12 -18.47 -31.67 12.30
CA LEU A 12 -19.28 -30.54 11.85
C LEU A 12 -18.40 -29.40 11.33
N ILE A 13 -17.29 -29.11 11.99
CA ILE A 13 -16.29 -28.14 11.53
C ILE A 13 -15.73 -28.57 10.18
N ASP A 14 -15.33 -29.84 10.00
CA ASP A 14 -14.80 -30.35 8.74
C ASP A 14 -15.85 -30.27 7.61
N ALA A 15 -17.10 -30.61 7.89
CA ALA A 15 -18.19 -30.46 6.94
C ALA A 15 -18.41 -28.98 6.54
N GLN A 16 -18.30 -28.06 7.50
CA GLN A 16 -18.43 -26.63 7.24
C GLN A 16 -17.26 -26.09 6.43
N LEU A 17 -16.03 -26.56 6.68
CA LEU A 17 -14.85 -26.25 5.88
C LEU A 17 -14.98 -26.75 4.43
N SER A 18 -15.58 -27.92 4.22
CA SER A 18 -15.89 -28.41 2.87
C SER A 18 -16.90 -27.51 2.17
N ARG A 19 -17.97 -27.14 2.87
CA ARG A 19 -18.98 -26.20 2.34
C ARG A 19 -18.38 -24.85 1.96
N ILE A 20 -17.50 -24.29 2.80
CA ILE A 20 -16.80 -23.03 2.51
C ILE A 20 -16.02 -23.14 1.21
N ARG A 21 -15.24 -24.22 1.03
CA ARG A 21 -14.48 -24.45 -0.20
C ARG A 21 -15.35 -24.58 -1.44
N ASP A 22 -16.50 -25.27 -1.33
CA ASP A 22 -17.44 -25.44 -2.45
C ASP A 22 -18.07 -24.10 -2.85
N ILE A 23 -18.45 -23.26 -1.85
CA ILE A 23 -18.99 -21.92 -2.10
C ILE A 23 -17.91 -21.03 -2.70
N GLU A 24 -16.67 -21.05 -2.17
CA GLU A 24 -15.56 -20.25 -2.69
C GLU A 24 -15.24 -20.62 -4.15
N LYS A 25 -15.20 -21.92 -4.46
CA LYS A 25 -15.03 -22.39 -5.84
C LYS A 25 -16.14 -21.89 -6.77
N ALA A 26 -17.39 -21.90 -6.30
CA ALA A 26 -18.52 -21.41 -7.08
C ALA A 26 -18.50 -19.88 -7.21
N LEU A 27 -18.10 -19.16 -6.16
CA LEU A 27 -17.97 -17.69 -6.16
C LEU A 27 -16.99 -17.19 -7.23
N TRP A 28 -15.93 -17.97 -7.48
CA TRP A 28 -14.85 -17.61 -8.39
C TRP A 28 -14.81 -18.41 -9.71
N ALA A 29 -15.83 -19.24 -9.98
CA ALA A 29 -15.84 -20.09 -11.19
C ALA A 29 -15.92 -19.26 -12.49
N ASP A 30 -16.69 -18.17 -12.43
CA ASP A 30 -16.90 -17.22 -13.54
C ASP A 30 -16.72 -15.79 -13.01
N GLU A 31 -17.62 -14.86 -13.34
CA GLU A 31 -17.68 -13.56 -12.70
C GLU A 31 -18.13 -13.70 -11.23
N PRO A 32 -17.47 -13.00 -10.29
CA PRO A 32 -17.79 -13.11 -8.88
C PRO A 32 -19.27 -12.79 -8.60
N SER A 33 -20.01 -13.79 -8.15
CA SER A 33 -21.45 -13.64 -7.89
C SER A 33 -21.72 -13.02 -6.52
N ALA A 34 -22.29 -11.81 -6.49
CA ALA A 34 -22.68 -11.16 -5.25
C ALA A 34 -23.70 -11.99 -4.42
N SER A 35 -24.51 -12.85 -5.08
CA SER A 35 -25.47 -13.72 -4.39
C SER A 35 -24.82 -14.83 -3.58
N LEU A 36 -23.56 -15.18 -3.84
CA LEU A 36 -22.80 -16.17 -3.09
C LEU A 36 -22.02 -15.58 -1.90
N LEU A 37 -21.91 -14.25 -1.79
CA LEU A 37 -21.18 -13.62 -0.68
C LEU A 37 -21.87 -13.84 0.66
N GLU A 38 -23.19 -13.68 0.73
CA GLU A 38 -23.94 -13.90 1.98
C GLU A 38 -23.89 -15.38 2.44
N PRO A 39 -24.14 -16.38 1.59
CA PRO A 39 -23.89 -17.80 1.92
C PRO A 39 -22.45 -18.08 2.36
N TYR A 40 -21.46 -17.44 1.74
CA TYR A 40 -20.04 -17.57 2.08
C TYR A 40 -19.75 -17.03 3.49
N HIS A 41 -20.22 -15.81 3.81
CA HIS A 41 -20.09 -15.22 5.14
C HIS A 41 -20.81 -16.07 6.21
N THR A 42 -22.05 -16.49 5.93
CA THR A 42 -22.83 -17.34 6.85
C THR A 42 -22.13 -18.67 7.14
N ALA A 43 -21.47 -19.26 6.13
CA ALA A 43 -20.70 -20.48 6.32
C ALA A 43 -19.51 -20.29 7.27
N PHE A 44 -18.78 -19.18 7.17
CA PHE A 44 -17.73 -18.85 8.13
C PHE A 44 -18.27 -18.56 9.54
N GLN A 45 -19.34 -17.79 9.65
CA GLN A 45 -19.97 -17.49 10.95
C GLN A 45 -20.44 -18.77 11.66
N GLU A 46 -21.00 -19.74 10.94
CA GLU A 46 -21.37 -21.03 11.50
C GLU A 46 -20.13 -21.84 11.94
N MET A 47 -19.06 -21.80 11.17
CA MET A 47 -17.78 -22.40 11.59
C MET A 47 -17.27 -21.77 12.89
N GLU A 48 -17.31 -20.45 13.02
CA GLU A 48 -16.89 -19.73 14.23
C GLU A 48 -17.77 -20.10 15.43
N ARG A 49 -19.09 -20.25 15.22
CA ARG A 49 -20.02 -20.73 16.25
C ARG A 49 -19.68 -22.14 16.73
N LEU A 50 -19.32 -23.05 15.83
CA LEU A 50 -18.91 -24.41 16.17
C LEU A 50 -17.58 -24.43 16.95
N ILE A 51 -16.62 -23.59 16.57
CA ILE A 51 -15.35 -23.45 17.29
C ILE A 51 -15.59 -22.91 18.71
N ALA A 52 -16.46 -21.91 18.86
CA ALA A 52 -16.83 -21.38 20.18
C ALA A 52 -17.50 -22.43 21.06
N LEU A 53 -18.32 -23.31 20.49
CA LEU A 53 -18.95 -24.44 21.23
C LEU A 53 -17.91 -25.51 21.64
N LYS A 54 -16.86 -25.70 20.90
CA LYS A 54 -15.75 -26.57 21.26
C LYS A 54 -14.99 -26.06 22.49
N GLY A 55 -14.93 -24.74 22.67
CA GLY A 55 -14.42 -24.09 23.88
C GLY A 55 -12.90 -23.92 23.95
N ASP A 56 -12.16 -24.42 22.98
CA ASP A 56 -10.69 -24.29 22.89
C ASP A 56 -10.32 -23.71 21.52
N ASP A 57 -10.32 -22.39 21.44
CA ASP A 57 -9.87 -21.67 20.24
C ASP A 57 -8.40 -21.25 20.40
N ASP A 58 -7.50 -22.09 19.91
CA ASP A 58 -6.05 -21.91 19.99
C ASP A 58 -5.46 -21.14 18.79
N ARG A 59 -6.28 -20.62 17.89
CA ARG A 59 -5.89 -19.81 16.72
C ARG A 59 -5.25 -18.48 17.13
N HIS A 60 -4.50 -17.89 16.19
CA HIS A 60 -3.79 -16.63 16.42
C HIS A 60 -4.71 -15.46 16.73
N LYS A 61 -4.22 -14.56 17.59
CA LYS A 61 -4.73 -13.20 17.78
C LYS A 61 -4.02 -12.25 16.83
N PHE A 62 -4.73 -11.28 16.32
CA PHE A 62 -4.19 -10.25 15.42
C PHE A 62 -4.15 -8.90 16.12
N VAL A 63 -2.96 -8.28 16.12
CA VAL A 63 -2.76 -6.89 16.50
C VAL A 63 -2.49 -6.12 15.21
N ILE A 64 -3.48 -5.36 14.75
CA ILE A 64 -3.40 -4.58 13.53
C ILE A 64 -2.82 -3.21 13.87
N VAL A 65 -1.79 -2.79 13.15
CA VAL A 65 -1.15 -1.47 13.32
C VAL A 65 -1.42 -0.62 12.10
N ILE A 66 -2.01 0.56 12.32
CA ILE A 66 -2.37 1.50 11.26
C ILE A 66 -1.62 2.81 11.49
N PRO A 67 -0.50 3.04 10.79
CA PRO A 67 0.14 4.35 10.77
C PRO A 67 -0.76 5.37 10.04
N VAL A 68 -0.93 6.54 10.64
CA VAL A 68 -1.70 7.64 10.04
C VAL A 68 -0.99 8.97 10.25
N ALA A 69 -1.11 9.91 9.30
CA ALA A 69 -0.59 11.27 9.40
C ALA A 69 -1.53 12.22 8.65
N ASP A 70 -2.32 13.01 9.38
CA ASP A 70 -3.29 13.97 8.84
C ASP A 70 -4.25 13.39 7.80
N ARG A 71 -4.78 12.16 8.07
CA ARG A 71 -5.65 11.39 7.15
C ARG A 71 -6.90 10.81 7.83
N PRO A 72 -7.74 11.61 8.49
CA PRO A 72 -8.89 11.10 9.24
C PRO A 72 -9.94 10.40 8.37
N GLN A 73 -10.16 10.83 7.11
CA GLN A 73 -11.13 10.19 6.24
C GLN A 73 -10.66 8.84 5.72
N HIS A 74 -9.37 8.73 5.35
CA HIS A 74 -8.76 7.45 4.99
C HIS A 74 -8.78 6.48 6.18
N LEU A 75 -8.35 6.94 7.37
CA LEU A 75 -8.38 6.14 8.60
C LEU A 75 -9.79 5.61 8.89
N LYS A 76 -10.80 6.47 8.78
CA LYS A 76 -12.20 6.07 9.00
C LYS A 76 -12.62 4.98 8.01
N SER A 77 -12.35 5.15 6.72
CA SER A 77 -12.70 4.16 5.70
C SER A 77 -11.99 2.82 5.93
N CYS A 78 -10.73 2.86 6.34
CA CYS A 78 -9.94 1.67 6.70
C CYS A 78 -10.60 0.90 7.85
N LEU A 79 -10.91 1.58 8.96
CA LEU A 79 -11.52 0.96 10.14
C LEU A 79 -12.96 0.50 9.90
N ASP A 80 -13.76 1.27 9.15
CA ASP A 80 -15.12 0.84 8.75
C ASP A 80 -15.04 -0.47 7.94
N SER A 81 -14.03 -0.61 7.05
CA SER A 81 -13.83 -1.83 6.28
C SER A 81 -13.41 -3.03 7.14
N LEU A 82 -12.55 -2.80 8.13
CA LEU A 82 -12.14 -3.82 9.10
C LEU A 82 -13.33 -4.29 9.95
N LEU A 83 -14.13 -3.34 10.45
CA LEU A 83 -15.32 -3.65 11.22
C LEU A 83 -16.33 -4.47 10.39
N HIS A 84 -16.51 -4.11 9.13
CA HIS A 84 -17.34 -4.89 8.21
C HIS A 84 -16.79 -6.30 7.99
N LEU A 85 -15.47 -6.46 7.80
CA LEU A 85 -14.82 -7.77 7.71
C LEU A 85 -15.08 -8.62 8.94
N CYS A 86 -14.88 -8.06 10.14
CA CYS A 86 -15.14 -8.76 11.41
C CYS A 86 -16.59 -9.21 11.52
N ARG A 87 -17.55 -8.36 11.14
CA ARG A 87 -18.97 -8.70 11.12
C ARG A 87 -19.30 -9.78 10.10
N SER A 88 -18.70 -9.74 8.91
CA SER A 88 -18.98 -10.71 7.85
C SER A 88 -18.47 -12.11 8.16
N PHE A 89 -17.30 -12.22 8.76
CA PHE A 89 -16.64 -13.52 8.95
C PHE A 89 -16.61 -14.02 10.40
N GLY A 90 -16.70 -13.14 11.39
CA GLY A 90 -16.80 -13.48 12.80
C GLY A 90 -15.56 -14.14 13.42
N TYR A 91 -14.37 -14.01 12.82
CA TYR A 91 -13.15 -14.69 13.27
C TYR A 91 -12.87 -14.49 14.77
N GLY A 92 -12.67 -15.60 15.49
CA GLY A 92 -12.40 -15.63 16.95
C GLY A 92 -13.61 -15.34 17.83
N GLY A 93 -14.78 -15.11 17.23
CA GLY A 93 -16.04 -14.85 17.95
C GLY A 93 -16.16 -13.42 18.49
N PHE A 94 -17.40 -13.10 18.89
CA PHE A 94 -17.77 -11.82 19.51
C PHE A 94 -18.39 -12.10 20.87
N SER A 95 -17.77 -11.64 21.95
CA SER A 95 -18.28 -11.78 23.31
C SER A 95 -17.91 -10.57 24.17
N ASN A 96 -18.70 -10.30 25.21
CA ASN A 96 -18.49 -9.12 26.06
C ASN A 96 -18.37 -7.81 25.27
N HIS A 97 -19.16 -7.67 24.22
CA HIS A 97 -19.17 -6.53 23.30
C HIS A 97 -17.83 -6.30 22.55
N CYS A 98 -16.99 -7.34 22.40
CA CYS A 98 -15.70 -7.21 21.75
C CYS A 98 -15.36 -8.45 20.90
N TYR A 99 -14.69 -8.23 19.77
CA TYR A 99 -14.05 -9.28 18.98
C TYR A 99 -12.81 -9.81 19.71
N GLN A 100 -12.77 -11.12 19.96
CA GLN A 100 -11.83 -11.71 20.92
C GLN A 100 -10.40 -11.86 20.38
N LYS A 101 -10.23 -11.90 19.06
CA LYS A 101 -8.95 -12.18 18.42
C LYS A 101 -8.45 -11.07 17.50
N VAL A 102 -9.11 -9.90 17.51
CA VAL A 102 -8.71 -8.76 16.65
C VAL A 102 -8.64 -7.51 17.50
N SER A 103 -7.51 -6.83 17.46
CA SER A 103 -7.30 -5.53 18.10
C SER A 103 -6.54 -4.59 17.17
N VAL A 104 -6.62 -3.29 17.43
CA VAL A 104 -6.02 -2.25 16.59
C VAL A 104 -5.16 -1.31 17.41
N ILE A 105 -4.03 -0.90 16.86
CA ILE A 105 -3.21 0.22 17.32
C ILE A 105 -3.19 1.26 16.20
N ILE A 106 -3.71 2.45 16.48
CA ILE A 106 -3.61 3.60 15.58
C ILE A 106 -2.36 4.39 15.95
N ALA A 107 -1.33 4.31 15.10
CA ALA A 107 -0.06 4.98 15.30
C ALA A 107 -0.10 6.35 14.60
N ASP A 108 -0.48 7.41 15.34
CA ASP A 108 -0.76 8.74 14.79
C ASP A 108 0.49 9.61 14.77
N ASP A 109 0.84 10.10 13.59
CA ASP A 109 1.97 10.99 13.28
C ASP A 109 1.50 12.36 12.75
N SER A 110 0.24 12.72 13.01
CA SER A 110 -0.38 13.95 12.53
C SER A 110 0.24 15.19 13.18
N LYS A 111 0.23 16.27 12.41
CA LYS A 111 0.65 17.63 12.85
C LYS A 111 -0.55 18.49 13.22
N ASP A 112 -1.63 18.39 12.42
CA ASP A 112 -2.81 19.23 12.57
C ASP A 112 -3.61 18.81 13.81
N PRO A 113 -3.82 19.70 14.81
CA PRO A 113 -4.56 19.40 16.03
C PRO A 113 -5.99 18.92 15.77
N ASP A 114 -6.67 19.46 14.75
CA ASP A 114 -8.04 19.04 14.40
C ASP A 114 -8.07 17.62 13.85
N ASN A 115 -7.06 17.24 13.05
CA ASN A 115 -6.92 15.87 12.57
C ASN A 115 -6.55 14.90 13.69
N ILE A 116 -5.71 15.29 14.64
CA ILE A 116 -5.39 14.51 15.86
C ILE A 116 -6.67 14.24 16.65
N ILE A 117 -7.50 15.27 16.89
CA ILE A 117 -8.79 15.12 17.60
C ILE A 117 -9.72 14.16 16.83
N ARG A 118 -9.82 14.31 15.50
CA ARG A 118 -10.64 13.43 14.65
C ARG A 118 -10.14 11.99 14.68
N ASN A 119 -8.83 11.77 14.54
CA ASN A 119 -8.25 10.41 14.58
C ASN A 119 -8.50 9.73 15.93
N LYS A 120 -8.40 10.48 17.04
CA LYS A 120 -8.72 9.97 18.38
C LYS A 120 -10.21 9.63 18.54
N ALA A 121 -11.10 10.46 17.99
CA ALA A 121 -12.54 10.20 18.00
C ALA A 121 -12.88 8.93 17.17
N ILE A 122 -12.25 8.75 16.01
CA ILE A 122 -12.40 7.57 15.16
C ILE A 122 -11.91 6.30 15.89
N ALA A 123 -10.80 6.40 16.64
CA ALA A 123 -10.30 5.30 17.47
C ALA A 123 -11.31 4.88 18.53
N ASN A 124 -11.88 5.85 19.26
CA ASN A 124 -12.89 5.61 20.28
C ASN A 124 -14.18 5.02 19.71
N ASP A 125 -14.60 5.47 18.52
CA ASP A 125 -15.77 4.92 17.83
C ASP A 125 -15.55 3.46 17.42
N CYS A 126 -14.37 3.13 16.92
CA CYS A 126 -14.00 1.75 16.58
C CYS A 126 -14.01 0.83 17.81
N ASP A 127 -13.48 1.29 18.94
CA ASP A 127 -13.50 0.59 20.21
C ASP A 127 -14.94 0.35 20.68
N ALA A 128 -15.78 1.38 20.66
CA ALA A 128 -17.19 1.30 21.02
C ALA A 128 -18.00 0.34 20.12
N GLN A 129 -17.55 0.12 18.88
CA GLN A 129 -18.15 -0.83 17.95
C GLN A 129 -17.61 -2.27 18.11
N GLY A 130 -16.73 -2.50 19.07
CA GLY A 130 -16.29 -3.83 19.51
C GLY A 130 -14.95 -4.30 18.99
N ILE A 131 -14.14 -3.46 18.36
CA ILE A 131 -12.73 -3.78 18.07
C ILE A 131 -11.86 -3.04 19.07
N ALA A 132 -11.24 -3.77 20.01
CA ALA A 132 -10.33 -3.19 21.00
C ALA A 132 -9.27 -2.32 20.31
N THR A 133 -9.33 -1.00 20.54
CA THR A 133 -8.55 -0.03 19.79
C THR A 133 -7.71 0.85 20.73
N CYS A 134 -6.38 0.81 20.54
CA CYS A 134 -5.44 1.66 21.24
C CYS A 134 -5.02 2.83 20.35
N TYR A 135 -5.28 4.05 20.80
CA TYR A 135 -4.70 5.24 20.17
C TYR A 135 -3.29 5.46 20.70
N PHE A 136 -2.32 5.47 19.80
CA PHE A 136 -0.90 5.66 20.07
C PHE A 136 -0.43 6.95 19.38
N GLY A 137 -0.79 8.08 19.98
CA GLY A 137 -0.51 9.42 19.50
C GLY A 137 0.89 9.91 19.86
N LEU A 138 1.17 11.19 19.58
CA LEU A 138 2.50 11.78 19.76
C LEU A 138 2.98 11.74 21.22
N SER A 139 2.07 11.94 22.18
CA SER A 139 2.38 11.88 23.61
C SER A 139 2.79 10.49 24.04
N GLU A 140 1.97 9.49 23.69
CA GLU A 140 2.20 8.08 24.05
C GLU A 140 3.47 7.53 23.37
N GLN A 141 3.81 8.03 22.19
CA GLN A 141 5.05 7.69 21.50
C GLN A 141 6.26 8.30 22.20
N LEU A 142 6.19 9.56 22.64
CA LEU A 142 7.25 10.20 23.43
C LEU A 142 7.45 9.49 24.76
N ASP A 143 6.36 9.14 25.46
CA ASP A 143 6.44 8.37 26.70
C ASP A 143 7.14 7.01 26.47
N GLN A 144 6.88 6.35 25.34
CA GLN A 144 7.57 5.11 24.96
C GLN A 144 9.07 5.37 24.69
N MET A 145 9.41 6.46 24.00
CA MET A 145 10.80 6.84 23.75
C MET A 145 11.55 7.22 25.04
N ASP A 146 10.89 7.83 26.00
CA ASP A 146 11.44 8.21 27.30
C ASP A 146 11.80 6.99 28.19
N THR A 147 11.31 5.79 27.86
CA THR A 147 11.74 4.56 28.53
C THR A 147 13.17 4.14 28.14
N LEU A 148 13.69 4.67 27.03
CA LEU A 148 15.04 4.38 26.55
C LEU A 148 16.06 5.22 27.31
N THR A 149 17.19 4.63 27.65
CA THR A 149 18.33 5.38 28.22
C THR A 149 18.94 6.32 27.17
N ALA A 150 19.69 7.33 27.61
CA ALA A 150 20.36 8.26 26.69
C ALA A 150 21.30 7.54 25.70
N SER A 151 22.01 6.50 26.13
CA SER A 151 22.87 5.68 25.27
C SER A 151 22.07 4.87 24.24
N GLN A 152 20.90 4.32 24.61
CA GLN A 152 19.99 3.64 23.69
C GLN A 152 19.40 4.60 22.66
N ASN A 153 18.91 5.77 23.09
CA ASN A 153 18.41 6.79 22.19
C ASN A 153 19.45 7.20 21.15
N GLN A 154 20.71 7.38 21.57
CA GLN A 154 21.79 7.68 20.64
C GLN A 154 22.06 6.55 19.67
N ALA A 155 22.15 5.31 20.14
CA ALA A 155 22.41 4.13 19.30
C ALA A 155 21.27 3.84 18.31
N LEU A 156 20.02 4.15 18.68
CA LEU A 156 18.81 3.89 17.87
C LEU A 156 18.36 5.10 17.05
N SER A 157 19.07 6.24 17.11
CA SER A 157 18.67 7.48 16.43
C SER A 157 18.47 7.31 14.91
N ARG A 158 19.26 6.45 14.25
CA ARG A 158 19.11 6.14 12.83
C ARG A 158 17.87 5.29 12.50
N ILE A 159 17.30 4.61 13.49
CA ILE A 159 16.11 3.75 13.36
C ILE A 159 14.85 4.51 13.75
N LEU A 160 14.91 5.23 14.89
CA LEU A 160 13.77 5.87 15.54
C LEU A 160 13.64 7.37 15.23
N GLY A 161 14.67 7.96 14.62
CA GLY A 161 14.70 9.38 14.30
C GLY A 161 15.02 10.26 15.51
N ASP A 162 14.86 11.57 15.30
CA ASP A 162 15.05 12.57 16.34
C ASP A 162 13.82 12.65 17.26
N THR A 163 14.07 12.91 18.55
CA THR A 163 13.05 13.08 19.61
C THR A 163 12.77 14.52 19.95
N ASP A 164 13.06 15.49 19.06
CA ASP A 164 12.70 16.88 19.29
C ASP A 164 11.18 17.01 19.54
N ARG A 165 10.82 17.28 20.77
CA ARG A 165 9.41 17.39 21.21
C ARG A 165 8.63 18.47 20.48
N ASN A 166 9.30 19.51 19.97
CA ASN A 166 8.65 20.61 19.25
C ASN A 166 8.33 20.25 17.78
N ALA A 167 8.98 19.23 17.26
CA ALA A 167 8.85 18.77 15.86
C ALA A 167 8.58 17.27 15.75
N PHE A 168 8.00 16.65 16.78
CA PHE A 168 7.75 15.20 16.85
C PHE A 168 6.47 14.79 16.11
N TYR A 169 6.33 15.27 14.87
CA TYR A 169 5.25 14.94 13.96
C TYR A 169 5.80 14.79 12.54
N HIS A 170 5.04 14.14 11.66
CA HIS A 170 5.46 13.86 10.27
C HIS A 170 6.87 13.25 10.20
N LYS A 171 7.16 12.35 11.15
CA LYS A 171 8.44 11.62 11.22
C LYS A 171 8.67 10.78 9.96
N GLY A 172 7.59 10.40 9.31
CA GLY A 172 7.57 9.55 8.15
C GLY A 172 7.21 8.09 8.46
N PRO A 173 6.67 7.37 7.47
CA PRO A 173 6.05 6.07 7.70
C PRO A 173 7.03 4.99 8.20
N SER A 174 8.31 5.09 7.86
CA SER A 174 9.33 4.12 8.30
C SER A 174 9.68 4.30 9.77
N ILE A 175 9.96 5.54 10.21
CA ILE A 175 10.21 5.86 11.62
C ILE A 175 8.99 5.51 12.47
N MET A 176 7.79 5.87 12.00
CA MET A 176 6.56 5.59 12.71
C MET A 176 6.34 4.09 12.95
N ARG A 177 6.63 3.25 11.94
CA ARG A 177 6.55 1.79 12.10
C ARG A 177 7.58 1.27 13.09
N ASN A 178 8.80 1.78 13.08
CA ASN A 178 9.84 1.38 14.04
C ASN A 178 9.47 1.76 15.48
N ILE A 179 8.88 2.95 15.69
CA ILE A 179 8.36 3.34 17.01
C ILE A 179 7.20 2.42 17.43
N ALA A 180 6.31 2.07 16.49
CA ALA A 180 5.24 1.11 16.76
C ALA A 180 5.78 -0.28 17.13
N TYR A 181 6.92 -0.70 16.58
CA TYR A 181 7.58 -1.96 16.98
C TYR A 181 8.00 -1.97 18.45
N LEU A 182 8.43 -0.83 19.01
CA LEU A 182 8.69 -0.72 20.45
C LEU A 182 7.41 -0.97 21.26
N LYS A 183 6.29 -0.39 20.82
CA LYS A 183 4.98 -0.62 21.46
C LYS A 183 4.57 -2.08 21.38
N LEU A 184 4.75 -2.72 20.22
CA LEU A 184 4.44 -4.13 20.02
C LEU A 184 5.31 -5.04 20.89
N ASN A 185 6.60 -4.73 21.06
CA ASN A 185 7.48 -5.48 21.93
C ASN A 185 7.05 -5.41 23.41
N ALA A 186 6.51 -4.28 23.85
CA ALA A 186 6.00 -4.11 25.21
C ALA A 186 4.72 -4.91 25.50
N ILE A 187 3.89 -5.21 24.47
CA ILE A 187 2.62 -5.94 24.64
C ILE A 187 2.70 -7.43 24.28
N ARG A 188 3.88 -7.95 24.09
CA ARG A 188 4.21 -9.31 23.61
C ARG A 188 3.87 -10.44 24.59
N CYS A 189 2.76 -10.35 25.31
CA CYS A 189 2.42 -11.26 26.42
C CYS A 189 2.16 -12.72 26.04
N ASP A 190 1.71 -13.01 24.78
CA ASP A 190 1.41 -14.36 24.28
C ASP A 190 2.09 -14.58 22.93
N ALA A 191 3.42 -14.62 22.92
CA ALA A 191 4.24 -14.62 21.70
C ALA A 191 3.87 -15.70 20.69
N GLU A 192 3.56 -16.93 21.16
CA GLU A 192 3.31 -18.06 20.27
C GLU A 192 2.01 -17.97 19.47
N LYS A 193 1.03 -17.16 19.92
CA LYS A 193 -0.31 -17.07 19.33
C LYS A 193 -0.71 -15.65 18.92
N THR A 194 0.26 -14.79 18.74
CA THR A 194 0.03 -13.41 18.30
C THR A 194 0.68 -13.15 16.94
N LEU A 195 -0.06 -12.53 16.04
CA LEU A 195 0.44 -12.03 14.77
C LEU A 195 0.27 -10.50 14.72
N PHE A 196 1.32 -9.82 14.31
CA PHE A 196 1.31 -8.38 14.07
C PHE A 196 1.02 -8.11 12.60
N TYR A 197 0.04 -7.29 12.32
CA TYR A 197 -0.42 -7.00 10.98
C TYR A 197 -0.38 -5.50 10.69
N PHE A 198 0.51 -5.06 9.83
CA PHE A 198 0.59 -3.66 9.40
C PHE A 198 -0.20 -3.41 8.13
N ILE A 199 -1.04 -2.38 8.15
CA ILE A 199 -1.80 -1.88 7.00
C ILE A 199 -1.71 -0.36 6.95
N ASP A 200 -1.77 0.24 5.75
CA ASP A 200 -1.80 1.69 5.61
C ASP A 200 -3.23 2.22 5.76
N SER A 201 -3.36 3.46 6.23
CA SER A 201 -4.67 4.09 6.45
C SER A 201 -5.49 4.29 5.17
N ASP A 202 -4.87 4.25 3.99
CA ASP A 202 -5.53 4.32 2.68
C ASP A 202 -5.85 2.93 2.08
N GLN A 203 -5.91 1.90 2.93
CA GLN A 203 -6.27 0.52 2.56
C GLN A 203 -7.57 0.06 3.19
N GLU A 204 -8.30 -0.80 2.50
CA GLU A 204 -9.54 -1.42 2.96
C GLU A 204 -9.49 -2.94 2.78
N PHE A 205 -10.12 -3.69 3.69
CA PHE A 205 -10.23 -5.16 3.67
C PHE A 205 -11.22 -5.65 2.62
N GLN A 206 -11.00 -5.27 1.39
CA GLN A 206 -11.81 -5.64 0.24
C GLN A 206 -10.93 -6.07 -0.91
N VAL A 207 -11.50 -6.83 -1.83
CA VAL A 207 -10.88 -7.11 -3.12
C VAL A 207 -11.60 -6.33 -4.23
N LYS A 208 -10.82 -5.80 -5.19
CA LYS A 208 -11.38 -5.15 -6.37
C LYS A 208 -11.44 -6.17 -7.51
N VAL A 209 -12.61 -6.32 -8.11
CA VAL A 209 -12.84 -7.19 -9.26
C VAL A 209 -13.40 -6.40 -10.43
N SER A 210 -13.07 -6.82 -11.64
CA SER A 210 -13.69 -6.32 -12.87
C SER A 210 -14.77 -7.30 -13.29
N THR A 211 -15.98 -6.78 -13.57
CA THR A 211 -17.11 -7.58 -14.05
C THR A 211 -17.69 -6.94 -15.33
N ALA A 212 -18.52 -7.66 -16.07
CA ALA A 212 -19.22 -7.13 -17.23
C ALA A 212 -20.09 -5.90 -16.88
N ALA A 213 -20.59 -5.81 -15.64
CA ALA A 213 -21.38 -4.68 -15.14
C ALA A 213 -20.51 -3.55 -14.58
N GLY A 214 -19.18 -3.63 -14.67
CA GLY A 214 -18.21 -2.65 -14.15
C GLY A 214 -17.43 -3.15 -12.93
N ASP A 215 -16.59 -2.26 -12.39
CA ASP A 215 -15.73 -2.58 -11.25
C ASP A 215 -16.54 -2.68 -9.95
N ARG A 216 -16.21 -3.68 -9.13
CA ARG A 216 -16.84 -3.92 -7.82
C ARG A 216 -15.76 -4.14 -6.75
N ASN A 217 -16.08 -3.69 -5.53
CA ASN A 217 -15.28 -4.00 -4.35
C ASN A 217 -16.07 -4.99 -3.49
N LEU A 218 -15.44 -6.10 -3.09
CA LEU A 218 -16.12 -7.21 -2.44
C LEU A 218 -15.40 -7.62 -1.15
N TYR A 219 -16.18 -7.96 -0.12
CA TYR A 219 -15.69 -8.66 1.09
C TYR A 219 -15.68 -10.17 0.84
N ALA A 220 -14.78 -10.62 -0.02
CA ALA A 220 -14.75 -11.98 -0.52
C ALA A 220 -13.56 -12.81 0.01
N THR A 221 -12.82 -12.29 0.98
CA THR A 221 -11.64 -12.96 1.56
C THR A 221 -11.68 -12.86 3.08
N ASN A 222 -11.63 -14.00 3.78
CA ASN A 222 -11.44 -14.03 5.23
C ASN A 222 -9.93 -14.01 5.55
N TYR A 223 -9.36 -12.79 5.61
CA TYR A 223 -7.92 -12.59 5.84
C TYR A 223 -7.42 -13.31 7.09
N PHE A 224 -8.13 -13.20 8.22
CA PHE A 224 -7.68 -13.77 9.49
C PHE A 224 -7.66 -15.30 9.47
N TYR A 225 -8.67 -15.92 8.85
CA TYR A 225 -8.70 -17.37 8.69
C TYR A 225 -7.52 -17.87 7.85
N TYR A 226 -7.26 -17.26 6.70
CA TYR A 226 -6.18 -17.71 5.83
C TYR A 226 -4.80 -17.44 6.43
N LEU A 227 -4.62 -16.28 7.07
CA LEU A 227 -3.38 -15.96 7.78
C LEU A 227 -3.12 -16.95 8.93
N ASP A 228 -4.13 -17.23 9.76
CA ASP A 228 -3.99 -18.25 10.81
C ASP A 228 -3.55 -19.60 10.23
N ARG A 229 -4.19 -20.05 9.15
CA ARG A 229 -3.84 -21.32 8.49
C ARG A 229 -2.41 -21.35 7.95
N ILE A 230 -1.94 -20.25 7.37
CA ILE A 230 -0.57 -20.17 6.83
C ILE A 230 0.45 -20.22 7.96
N PHE A 231 0.26 -19.47 9.03
CA PHE A 231 1.20 -19.41 10.15
C PHE A 231 1.14 -20.62 11.10
N SER A 232 0.00 -21.35 11.11
CA SER A 232 -0.19 -22.58 11.89
C SER A 232 0.30 -23.85 11.16
N LYS A 233 0.67 -23.77 9.87
CA LYS A 233 1.07 -24.94 9.10
C LYS A 233 2.32 -25.59 9.70
N THR A 234 2.19 -26.83 10.13
CA THR A 234 3.27 -27.61 10.74
C THR A 234 4.43 -27.78 9.75
N GLY A 235 5.65 -27.49 10.20
CA GLY A 235 6.88 -27.58 9.38
C GLY A 235 7.14 -26.35 8.50
N ALA A 236 6.25 -25.36 8.47
CA ALA A 236 6.52 -24.09 7.81
C ALA A 236 7.27 -23.13 8.75
N SER A 237 8.43 -22.65 8.32
CA SER A 237 9.25 -21.69 9.07
C SER A 237 8.80 -20.23 8.83
N THR A 238 7.55 -20.01 8.37
CA THR A 238 7.05 -18.67 8.05
C THR A 238 7.16 -17.75 9.26
N CYS A 239 7.99 -16.73 9.12
CA CYS A 239 8.18 -15.65 10.10
C CYS A 239 7.45 -14.38 9.66
N ILE A 240 7.59 -14.02 8.37
CA ILE A 240 7.03 -12.81 7.79
C ILE A 240 6.28 -13.16 6.50
N LEU A 241 5.07 -12.63 6.34
CA LEU A 241 4.27 -12.75 5.13
C LEU A 241 3.96 -11.36 4.59
N THR A 242 4.09 -11.17 3.29
CA THR A 242 3.59 -9.99 2.56
C THR A 242 2.38 -10.37 1.72
N GLY A 243 1.34 -9.55 1.78
CA GLY A 243 0.19 -9.66 0.88
C GLY A 243 0.38 -8.85 -0.41
N LYS A 244 -0.71 -8.68 -1.14
CA LYS A 244 -0.79 -7.94 -2.39
C LYS A 244 -1.66 -6.69 -2.22
N VAL A 245 -1.79 -5.88 -3.27
CA VAL A 245 -2.74 -4.76 -3.34
C VAL A 245 -3.54 -4.82 -4.63
N VAL A 246 -4.77 -4.32 -4.56
CA VAL A 246 -5.67 -4.11 -5.70
C VAL A 246 -6.21 -2.67 -5.64
N GLY A 247 -6.74 -2.17 -6.73
CA GLY A 247 -7.19 -0.78 -6.84
C GLY A 247 -6.09 0.12 -7.40
N ASP A 248 -5.71 1.15 -6.67
CA ASP A 248 -4.69 2.08 -7.14
C ASP A 248 -3.30 1.46 -7.06
N PRO A 249 -2.49 1.49 -8.14
CA PRO A 249 -1.15 0.97 -8.09
C PRO A 249 -0.30 1.70 -7.03
N PRO A 250 0.60 1.00 -6.31
CA PRO A 250 1.39 1.58 -5.22
C PRO A 250 2.53 2.49 -5.69
N VAL A 251 2.63 2.76 -6.96
CA VAL A 251 3.70 3.55 -7.57
C VAL A 251 3.47 5.06 -7.51
N SER A 252 4.49 5.82 -7.82
CA SER A 252 4.54 7.28 -7.80
C SER A 252 4.08 7.90 -9.11
N PRO A 253 3.47 9.08 -9.10
CA PRO A 253 3.25 9.87 -10.30
C PRO A 253 4.53 10.10 -11.12
N SER A 254 5.68 10.27 -10.47
CA SER A 254 6.97 10.49 -11.12
C SER A 254 7.37 9.36 -12.09
N VAL A 255 6.95 8.13 -11.84
CA VAL A 255 7.26 6.98 -12.71
C VAL A 255 6.10 6.60 -13.63
N MET A 256 4.87 7.02 -13.32
CA MET A 256 3.67 6.71 -14.11
C MET A 256 3.34 7.73 -15.21
N ALA A 257 3.93 8.95 -15.19
CA ALA A 257 3.52 10.06 -16.03
C ALA A 257 3.52 9.73 -17.54
N SER A 258 4.54 9.05 -18.03
CA SER A 258 4.64 8.64 -19.43
C SER A 258 3.51 7.69 -19.85
N ASN A 259 3.18 6.72 -18.99
CA ASN A 259 2.14 5.74 -19.27
C ASN A 259 0.74 6.38 -19.20
N PHE A 260 0.54 7.28 -18.24
CA PHE A 260 -0.75 7.98 -18.12
C PHE A 260 -1.00 8.92 -19.30
N LEU A 261 0.02 9.66 -19.75
CA LEU A 261 -0.11 10.47 -20.98
C LEU A 261 -0.44 9.62 -22.21
N GLU A 262 0.14 8.43 -22.35
CA GLU A 262 -0.22 7.50 -23.42
C GLU A 262 -1.70 7.12 -23.38
N ASP A 263 -2.21 6.77 -22.21
CA ASP A 263 -3.61 6.39 -22.03
C ASP A 263 -4.55 7.59 -22.32
N VAL A 264 -4.14 8.80 -21.90
CA VAL A 264 -4.88 10.04 -22.21
C VAL A 264 -4.95 10.30 -23.72
N LEU A 265 -3.83 10.18 -24.42
CA LEU A 265 -3.76 10.35 -25.88
C LEU A 265 -4.62 9.30 -26.59
N CYS A 266 -4.54 8.04 -26.19
CA CYS A 266 -5.35 6.96 -26.74
C CYS A 266 -6.86 7.24 -26.56
N PHE A 267 -7.29 7.65 -25.38
CA PHE A 267 -8.68 8.04 -25.12
C PHE A 267 -9.13 9.20 -25.99
N LEU A 268 -8.33 10.26 -26.10
CA LEU A 268 -8.66 11.44 -26.87
C LEU A 268 -8.78 11.14 -28.37
N GLN A 269 -7.88 10.33 -28.91
CA GLN A 269 -7.93 9.89 -30.32
C GLN A 269 -9.19 9.05 -30.61
N GLN A 270 -9.57 8.18 -29.68
CA GLN A 270 -10.77 7.35 -29.83
C GLN A 270 -12.04 8.18 -29.72
N ILE A 271 -12.17 9.03 -28.70
CA ILE A 271 -13.40 9.81 -28.49
C ILE A 271 -13.61 10.85 -29.58
N ALA A 272 -12.54 11.36 -30.21
CA ALA A 272 -12.62 12.27 -31.34
C ALA A 272 -13.28 11.64 -32.59
N ALA A 273 -13.27 10.31 -32.68
CA ALA A 273 -13.90 9.59 -33.79
C ALA A 273 -15.40 9.34 -33.56
N TYR A 274 -15.93 9.64 -32.37
CA TYR A 274 -17.33 9.39 -32.02
C TYR A 274 -18.16 10.66 -31.97
N ASP A 275 -19.43 10.57 -32.39
CA ASP A 275 -20.39 11.65 -32.21
C ASP A 275 -20.64 11.91 -30.72
N PRO A 276 -20.51 13.17 -30.22
CA PRO A 276 -20.69 13.49 -28.81
C PRO A 276 -22.04 13.10 -28.22
N SER A 277 -23.11 13.15 -29.05
CA SER A 277 -24.50 12.86 -28.63
C SER A 277 -24.87 11.38 -28.67
N HIS A 278 -24.01 10.53 -29.26
CA HIS A 278 -24.28 9.11 -29.30
C HIS A 278 -23.97 8.43 -27.95
N PRO A 279 -24.59 7.24 -27.67
CA PRO A 279 -24.32 6.48 -26.47
C PRO A 279 -22.83 6.20 -26.29
N CYS A 280 -22.37 6.26 -25.04
CA CYS A 280 -20.96 6.07 -24.66
C CYS A 280 -20.39 4.75 -25.21
N GLN A 281 -19.28 4.84 -25.93
CA GLN A 281 -18.62 3.71 -26.56
C GLN A 281 -17.54 3.04 -25.67
N PHE A 282 -17.35 3.53 -24.45
CA PHE A 282 -16.29 3.09 -23.54
C PHE A 282 -16.76 2.13 -22.44
N HIS A 283 -17.90 1.42 -22.67
CA HIS A 283 -18.44 0.39 -21.78
C HIS A 283 -18.14 -1.06 -22.25
N GLY A 284 -17.40 -1.21 -23.34
CA GLY A 284 -17.08 -2.54 -23.89
C GLY A 284 -16.26 -3.41 -22.93
N THR A 285 -16.11 -4.66 -23.32
CA THR A 285 -15.30 -5.64 -22.56
C THR A 285 -13.89 -5.10 -22.43
N ARG A 286 -13.43 -4.95 -21.21
CA ARG A 286 -12.07 -4.51 -20.91
C ARG A 286 -11.06 -5.42 -21.60
N GLN A 287 -10.15 -4.87 -22.41
CA GLN A 287 -8.94 -5.61 -22.73
C GLN A 287 -8.19 -5.86 -21.42
N ARG A 288 -7.98 -7.12 -21.07
CA ARG A 288 -7.23 -7.53 -19.90
C ARG A 288 -5.78 -7.10 -20.08
N VAL A 289 -5.42 -5.96 -19.52
CA VAL A 289 -4.03 -5.61 -19.29
C VAL A 289 -3.77 -5.95 -17.83
N ASP A 290 -2.93 -6.94 -17.60
CA ASP A 290 -2.45 -7.45 -16.29
C ASP A 290 -3.39 -7.17 -15.11
N ASP A 291 -4.52 -7.92 -15.08
CA ASP A 291 -5.52 -7.89 -14.00
C ASP A 291 -4.99 -8.54 -12.70
N GLU A 292 -3.67 -8.69 -12.55
CA GLU A 292 -3.10 -9.29 -11.36
C GLU A 292 -2.96 -8.28 -10.23
N ALA A 293 -3.29 -8.72 -9.03
CA ALA A 293 -3.02 -8.01 -7.80
C ALA A 293 -1.54 -7.63 -7.77
N SER A 294 -1.28 -6.32 -7.75
CA SER A 294 0.07 -5.79 -7.85
C SER A 294 0.85 -6.13 -6.60
N TYR A 295 1.84 -6.97 -6.71
CA TYR A 295 2.98 -7.01 -5.83
C TYR A 295 4.22 -7.28 -6.68
N HIS A 296 4.92 -6.30 -6.99
CA HIS A 296 6.34 -6.15 -7.10
C HIS A 296 7.12 -7.04 -8.07
N ASP A 297 6.89 -6.93 -9.34
CA ASP A 297 8.05 -6.72 -10.17
C ASP A 297 8.22 -5.21 -10.41
N MET A 298 9.16 -4.61 -9.69
CA MET A 298 9.31 -3.16 -9.67
C MET A 298 9.72 -2.61 -11.03
N ALA A 299 10.48 -3.36 -11.83
CA ALA A 299 10.90 -2.94 -13.17
C ALA A 299 9.69 -2.74 -14.09
N VAL A 300 8.72 -3.67 -14.07
CA VAL A 300 7.48 -3.56 -14.85
C VAL A 300 6.61 -2.43 -14.32
N LEU A 301 6.44 -2.33 -12.99
CA LEU A 301 5.64 -1.27 -12.36
C LEU A 301 6.21 0.12 -12.61
N PHE A 302 7.52 0.27 -12.64
CA PHE A 302 8.17 1.55 -12.95
C PHE A 302 8.21 1.86 -14.45
N GLY A 303 7.79 0.91 -15.30
CA GLY A 303 7.85 1.08 -16.74
C GLY A 303 9.29 1.25 -17.24
N PHE A 304 10.26 0.57 -16.62
CA PHE A 304 11.62 0.43 -17.10
C PHE A 304 11.75 -0.68 -18.13
N GLU A 305 10.76 -1.55 -18.23
CA GLU A 305 10.62 -2.48 -19.34
C GLU A 305 9.88 -1.84 -20.53
N PRO A 306 10.00 -2.41 -21.77
CA PRO A 306 9.41 -1.84 -22.98
C PRO A 306 7.93 -1.48 -22.77
N ALA A 307 7.53 -0.35 -23.35
CA ALA A 307 6.22 0.25 -23.21
C ALA A 307 5.11 -0.80 -23.28
N GLN A 308 4.37 -0.97 -22.20
CA GLN A 308 3.07 -1.61 -22.25
C GLN A 308 2.19 -0.82 -23.21
N GLU A 309 1.43 -1.49 -24.05
CA GLU A 309 0.46 -0.84 -24.93
C GLU A 309 -0.47 0.08 -24.14
N ALA A 310 -0.93 1.16 -24.80
CA ALA A 310 -1.88 2.09 -24.20
C ALA A 310 -3.12 1.33 -23.69
N VAL A 311 -3.51 1.63 -22.45
CA VAL A 311 -4.70 1.00 -21.86
C VAL A 311 -5.94 1.70 -22.37
N GLN A 312 -6.83 0.96 -22.99
CA GLN A 312 -8.12 1.49 -23.39
C GLN A 312 -8.92 1.94 -22.16
N TYR A 313 -9.37 3.20 -22.18
CA TYR A 313 -10.19 3.74 -21.11
C TYR A 313 -11.52 2.97 -21.01
N HIS A 314 -11.92 2.66 -19.78
CA HIS A 314 -13.23 2.11 -19.47
C HIS A 314 -14.03 3.11 -18.65
N CYS A 315 -15.21 3.50 -19.16
CA CYS A 315 -16.06 4.47 -18.50
C CYS A 315 -16.72 3.85 -17.26
N SER A 316 -16.56 4.53 -16.11
CA SER A 316 -17.12 4.06 -14.84
C SER A 316 -18.47 4.70 -14.49
N ILE A 317 -19.07 5.48 -15.39
CA ILE A 317 -20.43 6.02 -15.20
C ILE A 317 -21.42 4.86 -15.31
N VAL A 318 -22.27 4.74 -14.31
CA VAL A 318 -23.35 3.74 -14.30
C VAL A 318 -24.59 4.34 -14.96
N GLY A 319 -25.25 3.55 -15.81
CA GLY A 319 -26.45 3.94 -16.54
C GLY A 319 -26.18 4.57 -17.90
N GLU A 320 -27.26 4.78 -18.65
CA GLU A 320 -27.19 5.33 -20.00
C GLU A 320 -26.67 6.77 -19.99
N HIS A 321 -25.71 7.05 -20.85
CA HIS A 321 -25.14 8.38 -21.08
C HIS A 321 -24.42 8.43 -22.43
N ASP A 322 -24.14 9.65 -22.90
CA ASP A 322 -23.49 9.92 -24.17
C ASP A 322 -21.96 10.05 -24.06
N ASN A 323 -21.29 10.15 -25.21
CA ASN A 323 -19.85 10.36 -25.29
C ASN A 323 -19.43 11.72 -24.69
N SER A 324 -20.26 12.76 -24.76
CA SER A 324 -19.98 14.07 -24.16
C SER A 324 -19.86 13.98 -22.64
N ARG A 325 -20.79 13.28 -22.00
CA ARG A 325 -20.75 13.06 -20.56
C ARG A 325 -19.56 12.18 -20.15
N CYS A 326 -19.22 11.17 -20.97
CA CYS A 326 -18.03 10.34 -20.77
C CYS A 326 -16.75 11.19 -20.81
N PHE A 327 -16.61 12.09 -21.78
CA PHE A 327 -15.49 13.01 -21.92
C PHE A 327 -15.36 13.94 -20.70
N SER A 328 -16.44 14.58 -20.28
CA SER A 328 -16.46 15.44 -19.09
C SER A 328 -16.07 14.67 -17.81
N HIS A 329 -16.58 13.45 -17.65
CA HIS A 329 -16.25 12.60 -16.53
C HIS A 329 -14.78 12.14 -16.54
N PHE A 330 -14.21 11.85 -17.70
CA PHE A 330 -12.79 11.52 -17.81
C PHE A 330 -11.93 12.72 -17.41
N SER A 331 -12.22 13.90 -17.96
CA SER A 331 -11.47 15.13 -17.68
C SER A 331 -11.45 15.47 -16.19
N SER A 332 -12.57 15.28 -15.49
CA SER A 332 -12.67 15.54 -14.03
C SER A 332 -11.77 14.68 -13.15
N LYS A 333 -11.18 13.61 -13.70
CA LYS A 333 -10.29 12.69 -12.97
C LYS A 333 -8.81 12.94 -13.25
N LEU A 334 -8.45 13.73 -14.24
CA LEU A 334 -7.06 13.87 -14.70
C LEU A 334 -6.11 14.27 -13.57
N ASN A 335 -6.47 15.27 -12.76
CA ASN A 335 -5.61 15.78 -11.70
C ASN A 335 -5.47 14.83 -10.49
N ARG A 336 -6.30 13.79 -10.38
CA ARG A 336 -6.12 12.73 -9.37
C ARG A 336 -4.79 12.00 -9.55
N PHE A 337 -4.27 12.00 -10.77
CA PHE A 337 -2.96 11.44 -11.10
C PHE A 337 -1.85 11.99 -10.20
N PHE A 338 -1.83 13.30 -9.96
CA PHE A 338 -0.79 13.95 -9.14
C PHE A 338 -0.88 13.54 -7.66
N TYR A 339 -2.04 13.07 -7.21
CA TYR A 339 -2.21 12.48 -5.88
C TYR A 339 -1.89 10.97 -5.85
N GLY A 340 -1.43 10.40 -6.98
CA GLY A 340 -1.02 9.00 -7.10
C GLY A 340 -2.14 8.04 -7.43
N GLU A 341 -3.35 8.52 -7.76
CA GLU A 341 -4.40 7.69 -8.38
C GLU A 341 -4.12 7.60 -9.88
N HIS A 342 -4.07 6.39 -10.44
CA HIS A 342 -4.01 6.23 -11.89
C HIS A 342 -5.44 6.14 -12.44
N PRO A 343 -5.95 7.16 -13.15
CA PRO A 343 -7.37 7.19 -13.57
C PRO A 343 -7.76 6.07 -14.55
N THR A 344 -6.82 5.56 -15.33
CA THR A 344 -7.05 4.55 -16.37
C THR A 344 -6.56 3.16 -15.99
N ARG A 345 -5.55 3.06 -15.13
CA ARG A 345 -4.95 1.77 -14.74
C ARG A 345 -5.27 1.45 -13.30
N LYS A 346 -5.97 0.34 -13.08
CA LYS A 346 -6.24 -0.22 -11.76
C LYS A 346 -5.72 -1.65 -11.74
N THR A 347 -5.39 -2.15 -10.56
CA THR A 347 -5.06 -3.55 -10.35
C THR A 347 -6.28 -4.28 -9.80
N TYR A 348 -6.48 -5.52 -10.25
CA TYR A 348 -7.66 -6.32 -9.92
C TYR A 348 -7.26 -7.61 -9.23
N TYR A 349 -8.18 -8.12 -8.42
CA TYR A 349 -8.03 -9.44 -7.82
C TYR A 349 -8.30 -10.52 -8.86
N ARG A 350 -7.32 -11.40 -9.01
CA ARG A 350 -7.49 -12.67 -9.68
C ARG A 350 -7.47 -13.77 -8.63
N HIS A 351 -8.54 -14.53 -8.55
CA HIS A 351 -8.64 -15.61 -7.59
C HIS A 351 -7.61 -16.70 -7.87
N GLU A 352 -6.93 -17.11 -6.82
CA GLU A 352 -6.04 -18.26 -6.73
C GLU A 352 -6.23 -18.83 -5.32
N ASP A 353 -6.21 -20.15 -5.16
CA ASP A 353 -6.26 -20.74 -3.81
C ASP A 353 -5.18 -20.11 -2.92
N ILE A 354 -5.61 -19.42 -1.88
CA ILE A 354 -4.73 -18.61 -1.04
C ILE A 354 -3.64 -19.46 -0.37
N LEU A 355 -3.99 -20.67 0.11
CA LEU A 355 -3.04 -21.55 0.79
C LEU A 355 -2.05 -22.17 -0.20
N ALA A 356 -2.46 -22.40 -1.45
CA ALA A 356 -1.59 -22.89 -2.51
C ALA A 356 -0.72 -21.77 -3.10
N SER A 357 -1.11 -20.50 -2.96
CA SER A 357 -0.39 -19.34 -3.49
C SER A 357 0.86 -18.95 -2.67
N VAL A 358 1.05 -19.56 -1.49
CA VAL A 358 2.18 -19.25 -0.61
C VAL A 358 3.49 -19.62 -1.28
N ARG A 359 4.38 -18.63 -1.46
CA ARG A 359 5.68 -18.78 -2.14
C ARG A 359 6.74 -17.86 -1.53
N PRO A 360 8.05 -18.15 -1.69
CA PRO A 360 9.11 -17.25 -1.24
C PRO A 360 8.91 -15.83 -1.78
N ALA A 361 9.06 -14.84 -0.92
CA ALA A 361 8.97 -13.43 -1.28
C ALA A 361 10.36 -12.80 -1.52
N ARG A 362 10.37 -11.63 -2.14
CA ARG A 362 11.59 -10.80 -2.30
C ARG A 362 11.34 -9.32 -2.02
N THR A 363 10.09 -8.95 -1.87
CA THR A 363 9.68 -7.56 -1.70
C THR A 363 8.58 -7.52 -0.66
N ILE A 364 8.63 -6.55 0.24
CA ILE A 364 7.57 -6.32 1.21
C ILE A 364 6.78 -5.07 0.83
N TYR A 365 5.47 -5.18 0.87
CA TYR A 365 4.59 -4.04 0.83
C TYR A 365 4.22 -3.67 2.26
N THR A 366 4.83 -2.60 2.79
CA THR A 366 4.72 -2.24 4.22
C THR A 366 3.31 -1.90 4.69
N GLY A 367 2.39 -1.70 3.78
CA GLY A 367 0.96 -1.52 4.07
C GLY A 367 0.16 -2.84 4.05
N ASN A 368 0.77 -3.99 3.82
CA ASN A 368 0.10 -5.29 3.89
C ASN A 368 1.12 -6.38 4.20
N TYR A 369 1.61 -6.40 5.44
CA TYR A 369 2.53 -7.45 5.88
C TYR A 369 2.25 -7.88 7.31
N ILE A 370 2.45 -9.16 7.55
CA ILE A 370 2.13 -9.85 8.79
C ILE A 370 3.37 -10.62 9.26
N PHE A 371 3.59 -10.64 10.56
CA PHE A 371 4.72 -11.36 11.12
C PHE A 371 4.48 -11.84 12.56
N LYS A 372 5.21 -12.86 12.94
CA LYS A 372 5.31 -13.35 14.31
C LYS A 372 6.13 -12.39 15.17
N PRO A 373 6.03 -12.43 16.50
CA PRO A 373 6.82 -11.57 17.40
C PRO A 373 8.33 -11.59 17.12
N GLU A 374 8.87 -12.70 16.64
CA GLU A 374 10.29 -12.81 16.24
C GLU A 374 10.63 -11.87 15.05
N GLY A 375 9.63 -11.53 14.24
CA GLY A 375 9.79 -10.59 13.12
C GLY A 375 10.10 -9.17 13.55
N LEU A 376 9.86 -8.79 14.83
CA LEU A 376 10.21 -7.46 15.36
C LEU A 376 11.72 -7.15 15.26
N GLN A 377 12.58 -8.16 15.19
CA GLN A 377 14.02 -7.94 15.00
C GLN A 377 14.36 -7.27 13.65
N TYR A 378 13.47 -7.35 12.67
CA TYR A 378 13.67 -6.79 11.33
C TYR A 378 12.99 -5.44 11.21
N PHE A 379 13.61 -4.39 11.75
CA PHE A 379 13.11 -3.02 11.67
C PHE A 379 13.09 -2.48 10.22
N ILE A 380 12.31 -1.45 9.97
CA ILE A 380 12.29 -0.76 8.66
C ILE A 380 13.63 -0.04 8.49
N PRO A 381 14.47 -0.43 7.52
CA PRO A 381 15.83 0.09 7.39
C PRO A 381 15.85 1.52 6.84
N PHE A 382 16.93 2.25 7.12
CA PHE A 382 17.22 3.57 6.54
C PHE A 382 16.09 4.59 6.74
N ALA A 383 15.38 4.46 7.86
CA ALA A 383 14.14 5.20 8.13
C ALA A 383 14.33 6.74 8.13
N THR A 384 15.47 7.22 8.63
CA THR A 384 15.81 8.65 8.74
C THR A 384 16.09 9.32 7.39
N LEU A 385 16.40 8.55 6.34
CA LEU A 385 16.54 9.09 4.99
C LEU A 385 15.21 9.60 4.43
N LYS A 386 14.08 9.15 4.99
CA LYS A 386 12.71 9.51 4.58
C LYS A 386 12.45 9.27 3.08
N LEU A 387 13.20 8.37 2.45
CA LEU A 387 13.04 7.99 1.04
C LEU A 387 11.84 7.07 0.85
N ARG A 388 11.39 6.93 -0.38
CA ARG A 388 10.46 5.87 -0.76
C ARG A 388 11.20 4.53 -0.85
N MET A 389 10.50 3.45 -1.12
CA MET A 389 11.06 2.09 -1.30
C MET A 389 11.61 1.41 -0.03
N ALA A 390 11.44 1.99 1.16
CA ALA A 390 11.93 1.36 2.40
C ALA A 390 11.36 -0.07 2.61
N GLY A 391 10.10 -0.30 2.25
CA GLY A 391 9.50 -1.65 2.29
C GLY A 391 10.14 -2.63 1.30
N PRO A 392 10.22 -2.31 0.00
CA PRO A 392 10.98 -3.10 -0.97
C PRO A 392 12.43 -3.37 -0.57
N VAL A 393 13.12 -2.38 0.02
CA VAL A 393 14.49 -2.55 0.56
C VAL A 393 14.50 -3.55 1.71
N LEU A 394 13.57 -3.43 2.67
CA LEU A 394 13.41 -4.43 3.74
C LEU A 394 13.19 -5.82 3.16
N GLY A 395 12.36 -5.96 2.13
CA GLY A 395 12.13 -7.25 1.47
C GLY A 395 13.39 -7.87 0.87
N ARG A 396 14.32 -7.08 0.29
CA ARG A 396 15.60 -7.58 -0.20
C ARG A 396 16.49 -8.09 0.93
N LEU A 397 16.53 -7.35 2.04
CA LEU A 397 17.29 -7.75 3.23
C LEU A 397 16.70 -9.01 3.86
N LEU A 398 15.38 -9.07 4.06
CA LEU A 398 14.69 -10.25 4.60
C LEU A 398 14.95 -11.50 3.76
N LYS A 399 14.87 -11.39 2.44
CA LYS A 399 15.19 -12.51 1.55
C LYS A 399 16.61 -13.01 1.76
N SER A 400 17.57 -12.12 1.98
CA SER A 400 18.97 -12.47 2.24
C SER A 400 19.18 -13.07 3.64
N GLU A 401 18.42 -12.63 4.66
CA GLU A 401 18.63 -13.00 6.05
C GLU A 401 17.83 -14.23 6.48
N ILE A 402 16.57 -14.36 6.04
CA ILE A 402 15.66 -15.43 6.49
C ILE A 402 15.15 -16.36 5.38
N GLY A 403 15.51 -16.08 4.12
CA GLY A 403 15.18 -16.94 2.97
C GLY A 403 13.71 -17.37 2.92
N ASP A 404 13.45 -18.67 3.08
CA ASP A 404 12.12 -19.27 3.03
C ASP A 404 11.20 -18.88 4.22
N GLY A 405 11.74 -18.26 5.25
CA GLY A 405 10.96 -17.65 6.33
C GLY A 405 10.18 -16.39 5.92
N PHE A 406 10.52 -15.81 4.76
CA PHE A 406 9.82 -14.67 4.16
C PHE A 406 9.01 -15.11 2.95
N VAL A 407 7.68 -15.06 3.06
CA VAL A 407 6.76 -15.55 2.04
C VAL A 407 5.77 -14.48 1.58
N SER A 408 5.18 -14.69 0.41
CA SER A 408 4.03 -13.94 -0.09
C SER A 408 2.83 -14.85 -0.27
N ALA A 409 1.62 -14.29 -0.23
CA ALA A 409 0.38 -15.00 -0.50
C ALA A 409 -0.60 -14.11 -1.29
N ASN A 410 -1.59 -14.74 -1.95
CA ASN A 410 -2.65 -14.05 -2.70
C ASN A 410 -3.70 -13.45 -1.74
N LEU A 411 -3.26 -12.53 -0.87
CA LEU A 411 -4.08 -11.80 0.09
C LEU A 411 -4.03 -10.30 -0.24
N PRO A 412 -4.80 -9.82 -1.24
CA PRO A 412 -4.78 -8.43 -1.65
C PRO A 412 -5.63 -7.57 -0.74
N MET A 413 -5.21 -6.32 -0.50
CA MET A 413 -6.04 -5.27 0.09
C MET A 413 -6.38 -4.21 -0.95
N LEU A 414 -7.57 -3.66 -0.86
CA LEU A 414 -7.98 -2.55 -1.71
C LEU A 414 -7.24 -1.28 -1.27
N HIS A 415 -6.45 -0.72 -2.17
CA HIS A 415 -5.70 0.49 -1.95
C HIS A 415 -6.33 1.68 -2.68
N LYS A 416 -6.55 2.78 -1.99
CA LYS A 416 -7.19 4.00 -2.49
C LYS A 416 -6.32 5.21 -2.23
N ARG A 417 -5.92 5.92 -3.28
CA ARG A 417 -5.04 7.10 -3.18
C ARG A 417 -5.79 8.38 -2.88
N THR A 418 -7.03 8.49 -3.30
CA THR A 418 -7.84 9.69 -3.16
C THR A 418 -9.11 9.43 -2.39
N VAL A 419 -9.56 10.46 -1.67
CA VAL A 419 -10.86 10.47 -1.01
C VAL A 419 -11.96 10.60 -2.06
N ARG A 420 -12.97 9.75 -2.00
CA ARG A 420 -14.03 9.69 -3.02
C ARG A 420 -14.77 11.02 -3.23
N THR A 421 -15.00 11.76 -2.15
CA THR A 421 -15.78 13.02 -2.18
C THR A 421 -15.02 14.19 -2.76
N THR A 422 -13.71 14.26 -2.53
CA THR A 422 -12.86 15.38 -2.97
C THR A 422 -12.07 15.08 -4.25
N GLY A 423 -11.84 13.80 -4.54
CA GLY A 423 -10.95 13.38 -5.63
C GLY A 423 -9.47 13.70 -5.36
N GLN A 424 -9.14 14.08 -4.12
CA GLN A 424 -7.79 14.43 -3.69
C GLN A 424 -7.36 13.48 -2.57
N SER A 425 -6.06 13.30 -2.39
CA SER A 425 -5.51 12.64 -1.19
C SER A 425 -5.55 13.63 -0.04
N GLU A 426 -5.78 13.13 1.17
CA GLU A 426 -5.38 13.86 2.37
C GLU A 426 -3.84 13.97 2.38
N PHE A 427 -3.23 14.44 3.45
CA PHE A 427 -1.78 14.69 3.51
C PHE A 427 -0.93 13.58 2.86
N ARG A 428 0.01 13.99 2.00
CA ARG A 428 1.05 13.10 1.43
C ARG A 428 2.42 13.77 1.51
N PRO A 429 3.42 13.08 2.11
CA PRO A 429 4.78 13.62 2.18
C PRO A 429 5.36 13.93 0.80
N GLY A 430 5.91 15.12 0.62
CA GLY A 430 6.58 15.52 -0.62
C GLY A 430 5.67 15.98 -1.74
N ILE A 431 4.35 16.07 -1.50
CA ILE A 431 3.39 16.70 -2.41
C ILE A 431 2.89 17.99 -1.75
N ALA A 432 3.09 19.12 -2.41
CA ALA A 432 2.51 20.40 -2.03
C ALA A 432 1.45 20.79 -3.08
N ALA A 433 0.29 21.22 -2.62
CA ALA A 433 -0.80 21.63 -3.51
C ALA A 433 -1.40 22.95 -3.04
N ASP A 434 -1.63 23.85 -3.95
CA ASP A 434 -2.52 25.00 -3.80
C ASP A 434 -3.74 24.85 -4.74
N ILE A 435 -4.51 25.92 -4.94
CA ILE A 435 -5.78 25.87 -5.67
C ILE A 435 -5.59 25.39 -7.13
N ALA A 436 -4.45 25.65 -7.77
CA ALA A 436 -4.23 25.38 -9.20
C ALA A 436 -2.99 24.53 -9.48
N THR A 437 -1.98 24.58 -8.63
CA THR A 437 -0.68 23.96 -8.88
C THR A 437 -0.39 22.86 -7.87
N ILE A 438 0.02 21.69 -8.38
CA ILE A 438 0.43 20.54 -7.58
C ILE A 438 1.91 20.32 -7.82
N ASP A 439 2.74 20.54 -6.79
CA ASP A 439 4.18 20.35 -6.83
C ASP A 439 4.55 18.96 -6.31
N LEU A 440 5.22 18.19 -7.14
CA LEU A 440 5.70 16.84 -6.86
C LEU A 440 7.20 16.79 -6.54
N SER A 441 7.91 17.91 -6.50
CA SER A 441 9.38 17.94 -6.44
C SER A 441 9.94 17.12 -5.27
N GLY A 442 9.36 17.28 -4.08
CA GLY A 442 9.77 16.50 -2.90
C GLY A 442 9.42 15.01 -3.00
N GLU A 443 8.29 14.66 -3.61
CA GLU A 443 7.90 13.26 -3.84
C GLU A 443 8.78 12.61 -4.91
N PHE A 444 9.08 13.36 -5.97
CA PHE A 444 9.94 12.92 -7.08
C PHE A 444 11.36 12.62 -6.60
N GLU A 445 11.96 13.52 -5.84
CA GLU A 445 13.30 13.36 -5.27
C GLU A 445 13.37 12.13 -4.35
N ARG A 446 12.39 11.97 -3.45
CA ARG A 446 12.29 10.81 -2.56
C ARG A 446 12.09 9.50 -3.32
N GLN A 447 11.36 9.52 -4.44
CA GLN A 447 11.20 8.35 -5.32
C GLN A 447 12.51 8.00 -6.00
N PHE A 448 13.16 8.96 -6.66
CA PHE A 448 14.40 8.72 -7.41
C PHE A 448 15.50 8.12 -6.52
N TYR A 449 15.80 8.77 -5.38
CA TYR A 449 16.82 8.25 -4.46
C TYR A 449 16.36 6.99 -3.70
N GLY A 450 15.07 6.79 -3.56
CA GLY A 450 14.51 5.53 -3.07
C GLY A 450 14.76 4.38 -4.02
N ASP A 451 14.62 4.62 -5.33
CA ASP A 451 14.93 3.63 -6.37
C ASP A 451 16.45 3.36 -6.43
N VAL A 452 17.26 4.42 -6.35
CA VAL A 452 18.74 4.27 -6.26
C VAL A 452 19.10 3.38 -5.07
N MET A 453 18.55 3.66 -3.89
CA MET A 453 18.78 2.84 -2.68
C MET A 453 18.33 1.39 -2.87
N LEU A 454 17.13 1.16 -3.41
CA LEU A 454 16.59 -0.18 -3.62
C LEU A 454 17.46 -1.03 -4.52
N PHE A 455 17.81 -0.52 -5.70
CA PHE A 455 18.58 -1.28 -6.66
C PHE A 455 20.06 -1.41 -6.27
N THR A 456 20.59 -0.47 -5.48
CA THR A 456 21.90 -0.63 -4.83
C THR A 456 21.86 -1.80 -3.84
N ILE A 457 20.87 -1.86 -2.95
CA ILE A 457 20.71 -2.98 -2.00
C ILE A 457 20.51 -4.30 -2.73
N GLU A 458 19.78 -4.34 -3.84
CA GLU A 458 19.64 -5.56 -4.65
C GLU A 458 21.00 -6.06 -5.17
N LYS A 459 21.87 -5.17 -5.67
CA LYS A 459 23.24 -5.53 -6.07
C LYS A 459 24.04 -6.04 -4.88
N LEU A 460 24.02 -5.31 -3.76
CA LEU A 460 24.81 -5.66 -2.57
C LEU A 460 24.37 -6.98 -1.94
N THR A 461 23.05 -7.28 -1.91
CA THR A 461 22.56 -8.59 -1.42
C THR A 461 23.02 -9.73 -2.32
N GLY A 462 23.13 -9.51 -3.62
CA GLY A 462 23.78 -10.45 -4.56
C GLY A 462 25.27 -10.71 -4.25
N MET A 463 25.96 -9.79 -3.54
CA MET A 463 27.35 -9.92 -3.09
C MET A 463 27.48 -10.51 -1.67
N GLY A 464 26.33 -10.82 -1.02
CA GLY A 464 26.25 -11.44 0.30
C GLY A 464 25.94 -10.47 1.44
N TYR A 465 25.63 -9.19 1.18
CA TYR A 465 25.18 -8.24 2.19
C TYR A 465 23.78 -8.64 2.73
N PRO A 466 23.45 -8.43 4.02
CA PRO A 466 24.26 -7.83 5.09
C PRO A 466 25.14 -8.85 5.85
N SER A 467 25.00 -10.16 5.59
CA SER A 467 25.77 -11.21 6.29
C SER A 467 27.28 -11.08 6.06
N LYS A 468 27.68 -10.61 4.90
CA LYS A 468 29.07 -10.29 4.55
C LYS A 468 29.27 -8.77 4.66
N ILE A 469 30.26 -8.37 5.48
CA ILE A 469 30.69 -6.98 5.54
C ILE A 469 31.39 -6.65 4.22
N LEU A 470 30.86 -5.66 3.50
CA LEU A 470 31.44 -5.16 2.26
C LEU A 470 32.34 -3.94 2.51
N SER A 471 33.34 -3.72 1.67
CA SER A 471 34.17 -2.54 1.79
C SER A 471 33.40 -1.26 1.41
N HIS A 472 33.86 -0.12 1.90
CA HIS A 472 33.28 1.19 1.56
C HIS A 472 33.28 1.41 0.05
N GLU A 473 34.38 1.06 -0.61
CA GLU A 473 34.56 1.19 -2.06
C GLU A 473 33.52 0.36 -2.84
N ALA A 474 33.24 -0.87 -2.40
CA ALA A 474 32.23 -1.73 -3.03
C ALA A 474 30.81 -1.16 -2.89
N ILE A 475 30.49 -0.54 -1.75
CA ILE A 475 29.20 0.13 -1.53
C ILE A 475 29.08 1.36 -2.45
N VAL A 476 30.11 2.19 -2.50
CA VAL A 476 30.15 3.39 -3.36
C VAL A 476 30.02 3.02 -4.83
N GLU A 477 30.81 2.06 -5.33
CA GLU A 477 30.76 1.60 -6.71
C GLU A 477 29.36 1.07 -7.09
N ALA A 478 28.73 0.27 -6.23
CA ALA A 478 27.37 -0.23 -6.44
C ALA A 478 26.35 0.91 -6.50
N LEU A 479 26.49 1.93 -5.63
CA LEU A 479 25.63 3.09 -5.59
C LEU A 479 25.79 3.96 -6.84
N GLU A 480 27.02 4.33 -7.19
CA GLU A 480 27.32 5.20 -8.34
C GLU A 480 26.85 4.59 -9.65
N SER A 481 27.14 3.30 -9.87
CA SER A 481 26.69 2.60 -11.07
C SER A 481 25.17 2.46 -11.15
N THR A 482 24.49 2.32 -10.01
CA THR A 482 23.02 2.29 -9.94
C THR A 482 22.43 3.67 -10.21
N HIS A 483 22.98 4.70 -9.58
CA HIS A 483 22.57 6.10 -9.78
C HIS A 483 22.67 6.48 -11.27
N GLU A 484 23.81 6.25 -11.90
CA GLU A 484 24.00 6.59 -13.32
C GLU A 484 22.97 5.90 -14.22
N THR A 485 22.71 4.61 -14.00
CA THR A 485 21.71 3.86 -14.75
C THR A 485 20.31 4.47 -14.60
N LEU A 486 19.89 4.74 -13.38
CA LEU A 486 18.56 5.30 -13.09
C LEU A 486 18.44 6.74 -13.56
N TRP A 487 19.49 7.53 -13.39
CA TRP A 487 19.53 8.92 -13.85
C TRP A 487 19.31 9.01 -15.37
N GLN A 488 19.97 8.15 -16.15
CA GLN A 488 19.76 8.06 -17.59
C GLN A 488 18.31 7.66 -17.92
N GLN A 489 17.75 6.66 -17.24
CA GLN A 489 16.38 6.22 -17.44
C GLN A 489 15.34 7.31 -17.12
N TYR A 490 15.52 8.04 -16.01
CA TYR A 490 14.62 9.13 -15.64
C TYR A 490 14.68 10.29 -16.63
N ASN A 491 15.88 10.67 -17.08
CA ASN A 491 16.04 11.72 -18.10
C ASN A 491 15.49 11.28 -19.46
N GLN A 492 15.67 10.02 -19.86
CA GLN A 492 15.05 9.50 -21.08
C GLN A 492 13.52 9.54 -21.00
N LYS A 493 12.94 9.16 -19.86
CA LYS A 493 11.50 9.29 -19.64
C LYS A 493 11.01 10.73 -19.76
N ARG A 494 11.78 11.71 -19.30
CA ARG A 494 11.45 13.13 -19.46
C ARG A 494 11.23 13.49 -20.92
N LEU A 495 12.11 13.04 -21.82
CA LEU A 495 11.98 13.30 -23.26
C LEU A 495 10.67 12.69 -23.80
N VAL A 496 10.36 11.46 -23.42
CA VAL A 496 9.11 10.79 -23.83
C VAL A 496 7.86 11.52 -23.29
N ILE A 497 7.90 11.99 -22.03
CA ILE A 497 6.82 12.78 -21.45
C ILE A 497 6.63 14.08 -22.25
N ARG A 498 7.73 14.75 -22.63
CA ARG A 498 7.70 15.98 -23.41
C ARG A 498 7.06 15.78 -24.78
N GLU A 499 7.49 14.76 -25.52
CA GLU A 499 6.91 14.41 -26.82
C GLU A 499 5.41 14.17 -26.73
N LYS A 500 4.97 13.41 -25.72
CA LYS A 500 3.55 13.14 -25.48
C LYS A 500 2.76 14.40 -25.07
N TRP A 501 3.35 15.27 -24.27
CA TRP A 501 2.76 16.54 -23.87
C TRP A 501 2.57 17.48 -25.08
N ASP A 502 3.57 17.61 -25.94
CA ASP A 502 3.49 18.40 -27.17
C ASP A 502 2.40 17.88 -28.12
N PHE A 503 2.31 16.55 -28.23
CA PHE A 503 1.25 15.92 -29.03
C PHE A 503 -0.15 16.14 -28.42
N LEU A 504 -0.29 16.01 -27.11
CA LEU A 504 -1.53 16.29 -26.39
C LEU A 504 -1.98 17.73 -26.59
N LYS A 505 -1.07 18.69 -26.48
CA LYS A 505 -1.33 20.11 -26.74
C LYS A 505 -1.85 20.33 -28.16
N THR A 506 -1.21 19.72 -29.15
CA THR A 506 -1.63 19.80 -30.55
C THR A 506 -3.05 19.22 -30.74
N LEU A 507 -3.32 18.07 -30.14
CA LEU A 507 -4.61 17.40 -30.24
C LEU A 507 -5.75 18.19 -29.60
N LEU A 508 -5.51 18.85 -28.46
CA LEU A 508 -6.48 19.70 -27.78
C LEU A 508 -6.76 21.03 -28.50
N GLN A 509 -5.80 21.54 -29.27
CA GLN A 509 -5.92 22.76 -30.06
C GLN A 509 -6.61 22.52 -31.41
N ASP A 510 -6.77 21.28 -31.85
CA ASP A 510 -7.44 20.98 -33.12
C ASP A 510 -8.95 21.25 -33.02
N GLN A 511 -9.38 22.35 -33.65
CA GLN A 511 -10.79 22.80 -33.67
C GLN A 511 -11.75 21.77 -34.28
N LYS A 512 -11.26 20.82 -35.09
CA LYS A 512 -12.09 19.78 -35.71
C LYS A 512 -12.66 18.80 -34.65
N ASN A 513 -12.02 18.69 -33.48
CA ASN A 513 -12.44 17.77 -32.43
C ASN A 513 -13.58 18.29 -31.55
N GLY A 514 -14.04 19.54 -31.74
CA GLY A 514 -15.19 20.11 -31.03
C GLY A 514 -15.00 20.36 -29.53
N TRP A 515 -13.81 20.16 -28.99
CA TRP A 515 -13.50 20.23 -27.54
C TRP A 515 -13.55 21.65 -26.99
N GLY A 516 -13.34 22.66 -27.84
CA GLY A 516 -13.45 24.05 -27.49
C GLY A 516 -14.91 24.59 -27.48
N SER A 517 -15.92 23.73 -27.67
CA SER A 517 -17.31 24.16 -27.61
C SER A 517 -17.71 24.59 -26.19
N PRO A 518 -18.64 25.55 -26.02
CA PRO A 518 -19.13 25.94 -24.69
C PRO A 518 -19.70 24.77 -23.87
N ALA A 519 -20.21 23.74 -24.53
CA ALA A 519 -20.71 22.53 -23.89
C ALA A 519 -19.60 21.73 -23.15
N HIS A 520 -18.34 21.94 -23.52
CA HIS A 520 -17.17 21.25 -22.91
C HIS A 520 -16.25 22.20 -22.15
N ALA A 521 -16.68 23.40 -21.78
CA ALA A 521 -15.83 24.40 -21.13
C ALA A 521 -15.18 23.91 -19.84
N GLU A 522 -15.91 23.15 -19.02
CA GLU A 522 -15.37 22.54 -17.80
C GLU A 522 -14.32 21.47 -18.13
N ALA A 523 -14.57 20.62 -19.12
CA ALA A 523 -13.62 19.62 -19.55
C ALA A 523 -12.34 20.25 -20.11
N ALA A 524 -12.47 21.28 -20.93
CA ALA A 524 -11.35 22.05 -21.46
C ALA A 524 -10.51 22.68 -20.32
N HIS A 525 -11.16 23.24 -19.31
CA HIS A 525 -10.47 23.75 -18.12
C HIS A 525 -9.72 22.65 -17.37
N ASN A 526 -10.34 21.50 -17.14
CA ASN A 526 -9.70 20.37 -16.48
C ASN A 526 -8.45 19.87 -17.24
N PHE A 527 -8.52 19.80 -18.57
CA PHE A 527 -7.37 19.46 -19.40
C PHE A 527 -6.27 20.53 -19.32
N GLN A 528 -6.65 21.83 -19.31
CA GLN A 528 -5.66 22.90 -19.17
C GLN A 528 -4.92 22.81 -17.84
N VAL A 529 -5.64 22.66 -16.71
CA VAL A 529 -5.02 22.50 -15.39
C VAL A 529 -4.12 21.25 -15.34
N PHE A 530 -4.54 20.17 -15.97
CA PHE A 530 -3.71 18.95 -16.07
C PHE A 530 -2.43 19.20 -16.87
N MET A 531 -2.54 19.87 -18.03
CA MET A 531 -1.40 20.23 -18.89
C MET A 531 -0.40 21.13 -18.15
N ASP A 532 -0.91 22.13 -17.42
CA ASP A 532 -0.08 23.06 -16.63
C ASP A 532 0.67 22.31 -15.52
N ASN A 533 0.02 21.36 -14.84
CA ASN A 533 0.65 20.52 -13.84
C ASN A 533 1.67 19.54 -14.43
N ILE A 534 1.46 19.01 -15.64
CA ILE A 534 2.47 18.20 -16.35
C ILE A 534 3.69 19.06 -16.69
N GLU A 535 3.49 20.27 -17.25
CA GLU A 535 4.60 21.18 -17.56
C GLU A 535 5.36 21.60 -16.30
N HIS A 536 4.64 21.94 -15.21
CA HIS A 536 5.25 22.32 -13.94
C HIS A 536 6.18 21.22 -13.37
N ASN A 537 5.72 19.97 -13.40
CA ASN A 537 6.43 18.86 -12.75
C ASN A 537 7.42 18.13 -13.69
N PHE A 538 7.21 18.16 -15.01
CA PHE A 538 8.00 17.37 -15.97
C PHE A 538 8.58 18.19 -17.13
N GLY A 539 8.29 19.48 -17.20
CA GLY A 539 8.79 20.41 -18.21
C GLY A 539 10.28 20.77 -18.04
N ASP A 540 10.74 21.69 -18.92
CA ASP A 540 12.18 22.03 -19.00
C ASP A 540 12.74 22.72 -17.75
N ASN A 541 11.90 23.47 -17.03
CA ASN A 541 12.27 24.19 -15.80
C ASN A 541 11.66 23.52 -14.55
N SER A 542 11.47 22.20 -14.59
CA SER A 542 10.87 21.47 -13.49
C SER A 542 11.81 21.33 -12.30
N ALA A 543 11.37 21.77 -11.12
CA ALA A 543 12.09 21.56 -9.86
C ALA A 543 12.33 20.08 -9.55
N CYS A 544 11.49 19.17 -10.06
CA CYS A 544 11.69 17.72 -9.94
C CYS A 544 13.03 17.27 -10.54
N TYR A 545 13.29 17.68 -11.78
CA TYR A 545 14.54 17.31 -12.47
C TYR A 545 15.72 18.13 -12.00
N ASP A 546 15.52 19.38 -11.59
CA ASP A 546 16.60 20.20 -11.01
C ASP A 546 17.17 19.55 -9.76
N LEU A 547 16.33 18.98 -8.91
CA LEU A 547 16.76 18.29 -7.69
C LEU A 547 17.59 17.02 -7.99
N ILE A 548 17.18 16.18 -8.93
CA ILE A 548 17.92 14.95 -9.25
C ILE A 548 19.17 15.21 -10.11
N ASN A 549 19.21 16.33 -10.82
CA ASN A 549 20.37 16.75 -11.64
C ASN A 549 21.37 17.61 -10.86
N SER A 550 21.04 18.06 -9.63
CA SER A 550 21.92 18.88 -8.80
C SER A 550 23.08 18.07 -8.22
N CYS A 551 24.30 18.40 -8.62
CA CYS A 551 25.53 17.76 -8.11
C CYS A 551 25.62 17.84 -6.57
N SER A 552 25.21 18.96 -5.95
CA SER A 552 25.22 19.11 -4.49
C SER A 552 24.22 18.20 -3.80
N ASN A 553 23.00 18.07 -4.35
CA ASN A 553 21.99 17.14 -3.81
C ASN A 553 22.42 15.68 -4.01
N GLN A 554 22.99 15.35 -5.17
CA GLN A 554 23.54 14.02 -5.44
C GLN A 554 24.63 13.66 -4.41
N ALA A 555 25.64 14.51 -4.23
CA ALA A 555 26.72 14.26 -3.27
C ALA A 555 26.20 14.06 -1.84
N LYS A 556 25.24 14.88 -1.42
CA LYS A 556 24.57 14.74 -0.11
C LYS A 556 23.87 13.39 0.02
N ARG A 557 22.99 13.05 -0.94
CA ARG A 557 22.21 11.81 -0.90
C ARG A 557 23.07 10.56 -1.00
N HIS A 558 24.14 10.59 -1.81
CA HIS A 558 25.11 9.50 -1.89
C HIS A 558 25.78 9.27 -0.52
N ALA A 559 26.28 10.35 0.11
CA ALA A 559 26.91 10.24 1.43
C ALA A 559 25.93 9.67 2.48
N GLU A 560 24.68 10.13 2.48
CA GLU A 560 23.63 9.65 3.40
C GLU A 560 23.32 8.16 3.20
N ILE A 561 23.14 7.73 1.94
CA ILE A 561 22.81 6.33 1.61
C ILE A 561 24.00 5.40 1.91
N VAL A 562 25.21 5.78 1.53
CA VAL A 562 26.43 4.99 1.82
C VAL A 562 26.62 4.82 3.33
N ALA A 563 26.48 5.90 4.10
CA ALA A 563 26.60 5.84 5.54
C ALA A 563 25.52 4.92 6.17
N ALA A 564 24.28 5.03 5.71
CA ALA A 564 23.19 4.19 6.20
C ALA A 564 23.43 2.69 5.90
N ILE A 565 23.89 2.35 4.70
CA ILE A 565 24.24 0.98 4.31
C ILE A 565 25.40 0.46 5.17
N ALA A 566 26.46 1.24 5.33
CA ALA A 566 27.65 0.82 6.09
C ALA A 566 27.33 0.53 7.57
N LEU A 567 26.36 1.25 8.14
CA LEU A 567 26.00 1.16 9.57
C LEU A 567 24.84 0.20 9.86
N TYR A 568 24.20 -0.40 8.85
CA TYR A 568 23.01 -1.25 9.04
C TYR A 568 23.23 -2.41 10.03
N THR A 569 24.38 -3.08 9.97
CA THR A 569 24.69 -4.18 10.87
C THR A 569 24.85 -3.74 12.33
N GLU A 570 25.39 -2.53 12.55
CA GLU A 570 25.49 -1.93 13.89
C GLU A 570 24.11 -1.56 14.42
N ASP A 571 23.27 -0.97 13.56
CA ASP A 571 21.88 -0.63 13.87
C ASP A 571 21.10 -1.91 14.27
N GLY A 572 21.29 -3.02 13.54
CA GLY A 572 20.67 -4.30 13.84
C GLY A 572 21.07 -4.88 15.20
N LYS A 573 22.34 -4.73 15.60
CA LYS A 573 22.80 -5.13 16.94
C LYS A 573 22.17 -4.29 18.04
N ALA A 574 22.20 -2.95 17.89
CA ALA A 574 21.61 -2.04 18.87
C ALA A 574 20.09 -2.28 19.02
N TRP A 575 19.41 -2.54 17.92
CA TRP A 575 17.99 -2.86 17.90
C TRP A 575 17.70 -4.18 18.64
N SER A 576 18.42 -5.25 18.34
CA SER A 576 18.26 -6.56 18.98
C SER A 576 18.53 -6.51 20.49
N GLU A 577 19.55 -5.77 20.90
CA GLU A 577 19.86 -5.58 22.33
C GLU A 577 18.75 -4.83 23.07
N MET A 578 18.13 -3.84 22.42
CA MET A 578 16.99 -3.11 22.99
C MET A 578 15.77 -4.03 23.15
N LEU A 579 15.42 -4.82 22.11
CA LEU A 579 14.29 -5.74 22.16
C LEU A 579 14.42 -6.79 23.27
N ALA A 580 15.64 -7.31 23.50
CA ALA A 580 15.91 -8.31 24.53
C ALA A 580 15.69 -7.79 25.96
N ARG A 581 15.99 -6.51 26.22
CA ARG A 581 15.86 -5.89 27.57
C ARG A 581 14.42 -5.54 27.94
N SER A 582 13.56 -5.29 26.97
CA SER A 582 12.15 -4.95 27.22
C SER A 582 11.29 -6.18 27.56
N GLY A 583 11.85 -7.40 27.53
CA GLY A 583 11.18 -8.67 27.84
C GLY A 583 11.48 -9.22 29.26
N THR A 584 12.22 -8.46 30.08
CA THR A 584 12.46 -8.74 31.50
C THR A 584 11.76 -7.72 32.38
#